data_3b5b54fa24aaa00254a4d0c764e7cfc6
#
_entry.id   3b5b54fa24aaa00254a4d0c764e7cfc6
#
_cell.length_a   1.000
_cell.length_b   1.000
_cell.length_c   1.000
_cell.angle_alpha   90.00
_cell.angle_beta   90.00
_cell.angle_gamma   90.00
#
_symmetry.space_group_name_H-M   'P 1'
#
loop_
_entity.id
_entity.type
_entity.pdbx_description
1 polymer ?
#
loop_
_entity_poly.entity_id
_entity_poly.type
_entity_poly.pdbx_seq_one_letter_code
_entity_poly.pdbx_strand_id
1 'polypeptide(L)'
;MCIALPYKYRIAPLYIYVEDKDVLSHIMPSKDDNANRIETKLNTLGLKLPEPLKVPTNVKTPFTWVRISGNKAYISGHGPQNPDGSVAGPFGKVGGGAVGESEVSVAQAYQAAKLAGLSILGSLKRELGNLDLVTGWLQVRGMVNAAAGFTQTTDVINGFSDLILTLYGPELGMHARSAIGVQALPLGLPVIIEALVEVSV
;
A
#
# COMPACT_ATOMS: atom_id res chain seq x y z
N MET A 1 35.97 3.95 6.17
CA MET A 1 34.70 3.85 5.43
C MET A 1 33.95 5.16 5.57
N CYS A 2 33.58 5.84 4.47
CA CYS A 2 32.85 7.12 4.54
C CYS A 2 31.35 6.84 4.60
N ILE A 3 30.67 7.37 5.61
CA ILE A 3 29.22 7.26 5.78
C ILE A 3 28.61 8.63 5.47
N ALA A 4 27.68 8.69 4.50
CA ALA A 4 26.93 9.90 4.19
C ALA A 4 25.68 9.97 5.09
N LEU A 5 25.47 11.08 5.77
CA LEU A 5 24.27 11.36 6.54
C LEU A 5 23.06 11.57 5.61
N PRO A 6 21.83 11.16 6.01
CA PRO A 6 20.63 11.32 5.21
C PRO A 6 20.32 12.79 4.92
N TYR A 7 19.68 13.04 3.79
CA TYR A 7 19.41 14.34 3.14
C TYR A 7 18.86 15.46 4.04
N LYS A 8 18.22 15.13 5.14
CA LYS A 8 17.57 16.06 6.08
C LYS A 8 18.54 16.98 6.84
N TYR A 9 19.86 16.72 6.76
CA TYR A 9 20.90 17.44 7.52
C TYR A 9 22.02 18.01 6.64
N ARG A 10 21.78 18.21 5.33
CA ARG A 10 22.80 18.80 4.43
C ARG A 10 22.98 20.30 4.70
N ILE A 11 23.87 20.64 5.63
CA ILE A 11 24.53 21.96 5.67
C ILE A 11 25.91 21.88 5.00
N ALA A 12 26.51 20.71 4.92
CA ALA A 12 27.69 20.30 4.13
C ALA A 12 27.85 18.79 4.29
N PRO A 13 28.51 18.06 3.39
CA PRO A 13 28.77 16.65 3.62
C PRO A 13 29.80 16.52 4.77
N LEU A 14 29.29 16.30 5.99
CA LEU A 14 30.14 15.94 7.11
C LEU A 14 30.49 14.46 6.97
N TYR A 15 31.73 14.17 6.57
CA TYR A 15 32.22 12.79 6.55
C TYR A 15 32.83 12.51 7.93
N ILE A 16 32.17 11.62 8.68
CA ILE A 16 32.76 11.09 9.90
C ILE A 16 33.57 9.85 9.52
N TYR A 17 34.86 9.92 9.74
CA TYR A 17 35.77 8.79 9.57
C TYR A 17 35.77 7.96 10.86
N VAL A 18 35.23 6.75 10.83
CA VAL A 18 35.21 5.82 11.98
C VAL A 18 36.09 4.64 11.61
N GLU A 19 37.24 4.52 12.28
CA GLU A 19 38.19 3.40 12.08
C GLU A 19 37.87 2.19 12.96
N ASP A 20 37.13 2.41 14.05
CA ASP A 20 36.83 1.38 15.03
C ASP A 20 35.65 0.53 14.58
N LYS A 21 35.90 -0.76 14.34
CA LYS A 21 34.90 -1.74 13.91
C LYS A 21 33.83 -1.99 14.99
N ASP A 22 34.18 -1.82 16.27
CA ASP A 22 33.26 -2.04 17.37
C ASP A 22 32.29 -0.87 17.51
N VAL A 23 32.73 0.35 17.23
CA VAL A 23 31.85 1.52 17.15
C VAL A 23 30.92 1.43 15.95
N LEU A 24 31.41 0.95 14.80
CA LEU A 24 30.58 0.73 13.61
C LEU A 24 29.49 -0.31 13.85
N SER A 25 29.77 -1.36 14.62
CA SER A 25 28.76 -2.38 14.95
C SER A 25 27.61 -1.86 15.82
N HIS A 26 27.84 -0.80 16.61
CA HIS A 26 26.83 -0.17 17.46
C HIS A 26 26.04 0.96 16.74
N ILE A 27 26.58 1.49 15.64
CA ILE A 27 25.95 2.59 14.86
C ILE A 27 25.20 2.05 13.65
N MET A 28 25.63 0.91 13.09
CA MET A 28 24.92 0.25 12.00
C MET A 28 23.94 -0.77 12.55
N PRO A 29 22.65 -0.69 12.19
CA PRO A 29 21.73 -1.76 12.53
C PRO A 29 22.28 -3.07 11.95
N SER A 30 22.26 -4.14 12.75
CA SER A 30 22.65 -5.47 12.27
C SER A 30 21.77 -5.87 11.09
N LYS A 31 22.28 -6.74 10.21
CA LYS A 31 21.47 -7.28 9.10
C LYS A 31 20.17 -7.93 9.60
N ASP A 32 20.16 -8.41 10.84
CA ASP A 32 19.02 -9.08 11.48
C ASP A 32 18.01 -8.07 12.07
N ASP A 33 18.46 -6.86 12.49
CA ASP A 33 17.56 -5.80 12.99
C ASP A 33 16.70 -5.16 11.88
N ASN A 34 17.06 -5.36 10.62
CA ASN A 34 16.33 -4.88 9.45
C ASN A 34 15.36 -5.93 8.86
N ALA A 35 15.40 -7.17 9.33
CA ALA A 35 14.48 -8.19 8.86
C ALA A 35 13.08 -7.99 9.47
N ASN A 36 12.06 -7.95 8.61
CA ASN A 36 10.65 -7.78 8.99
C ASN A 36 10.29 -6.42 9.62
N ARG A 37 10.98 -5.34 9.23
CA ARG A 37 10.69 -3.98 9.71
C ARG A 37 9.26 -3.55 9.41
N ILE A 38 8.75 -3.85 8.22
CA ILE A 38 7.37 -3.48 7.82
C ILE A 38 6.35 -4.29 8.60
N GLU A 39 6.57 -5.59 8.78
CA GLU A 39 5.70 -6.45 9.57
C GLU A 39 5.68 -6.03 11.05
N THR A 40 6.82 -5.62 11.60
CA THR A 40 6.91 -5.08 12.96
C THR A 40 6.09 -3.81 13.10
N LYS A 41 6.16 -2.88 12.13
CA LYS A 41 5.31 -1.68 12.12
C LYS A 41 3.83 -2.00 12.01
N LEU A 42 3.45 -2.96 11.15
CA LEU A 42 2.06 -3.42 11.04
C LEU A 42 1.56 -3.90 12.42
N ASN A 43 2.33 -4.75 13.09
CA ASN A 43 1.98 -5.28 14.41
C ASN A 43 1.87 -4.17 15.47
N THR A 44 2.81 -3.22 15.50
CA THR A 44 2.80 -2.08 16.43
C THR A 44 1.56 -1.20 16.22
N LEU A 45 1.11 -1.05 14.98
CA LEU A 45 -0.09 -0.29 14.63
C LEU A 45 -1.40 -1.10 14.78
N GLY A 46 -1.32 -2.37 15.21
CA GLY A 46 -2.47 -3.26 15.32
C GLY A 46 -3.11 -3.61 13.97
N LEU A 47 -2.37 -3.45 12.87
CA LEU A 47 -2.83 -3.74 11.52
C LEU A 47 -2.57 -5.19 11.16
N LYS A 48 -3.60 -5.87 10.62
CA LYS A 48 -3.50 -7.27 10.18
C LYS A 48 -3.58 -7.34 8.66
N LEU A 49 -2.66 -8.08 8.06
CA LEU A 49 -2.75 -8.42 6.65
C LEU A 49 -3.88 -9.45 6.46
N PRO A 50 -4.74 -9.29 5.44
CA PRO A 50 -5.83 -10.23 5.22
C PRO A 50 -5.33 -11.56 4.66
N GLU A 51 -6.08 -12.62 4.96
CA GLU A 51 -5.96 -13.90 4.28
C GLU A 51 -6.20 -13.74 2.75
N PRO A 52 -5.83 -14.73 1.92
CA PRO A 52 -6.13 -14.69 0.50
C PRO A 52 -7.60 -14.40 0.23
N LEU A 53 -7.87 -13.59 -0.82
CA LEU A 53 -9.23 -13.23 -1.18
C LEU A 53 -10.08 -14.50 -1.40
N LYS A 54 -11.19 -14.60 -0.69
CA LYS A 54 -12.19 -15.64 -0.88
C LYS A 54 -12.98 -15.35 -2.16
N VAL A 55 -12.56 -15.98 -3.25
CA VAL A 55 -13.28 -15.89 -4.54
C VAL A 55 -14.33 -16.97 -4.59
N PRO A 56 -15.58 -16.66 -4.98
CA PRO A 56 -16.60 -17.68 -5.20
C PRO A 56 -16.15 -18.74 -6.21
N THR A 57 -16.46 -20.00 -5.98
CA THR A 57 -15.97 -21.14 -6.79
C THR A 57 -16.38 -21.09 -8.26
N ASN A 58 -17.43 -20.35 -8.58
CA ASN A 58 -17.91 -20.13 -9.96
C ASN A 58 -17.27 -18.94 -10.66
N VAL A 59 -16.40 -18.17 -9.98
CA VAL A 59 -15.68 -17.02 -10.55
C VAL A 59 -14.27 -17.46 -10.95
N LYS A 60 -13.95 -17.36 -12.23
CA LYS A 60 -12.61 -17.59 -12.73
C LYS A 60 -11.81 -16.31 -12.65
N THR A 61 -10.59 -16.38 -12.08
CA THR A 61 -9.62 -15.29 -12.05
C THR A 61 -8.43 -15.65 -12.95
N PRO A 62 -8.51 -15.43 -14.28
CA PRO A 62 -7.46 -15.82 -15.21
C PRO A 62 -6.29 -14.81 -15.20
N PHE A 63 -5.90 -14.34 -14.01
CA PHE A 63 -4.82 -13.41 -13.77
C PHE A 63 -4.17 -13.70 -12.42
N THR A 64 -2.99 -13.12 -12.17
CA THR A 64 -2.32 -13.16 -10.86
C THR A 64 -2.50 -11.84 -10.10
N TRP A 65 -2.51 -11.91 -8.78
CA TRP A 65 -2.61 -10.72 -7.94
C TRP A 65 -1.33 -9.90 -7.94
N VAL A 66 -0.17 -10.56 -8.05
CA VAL A 66 1.15 -9.93 -8.16
C VAL A 66 1.92 -10.63 -9.28
N ARG A 67 2.51 -9.87 -10.18
CA ARG A 67 3.41 -10.37 -11.23
C ARG A 67 4.76 -9.72 -11.09
N ILE A 68 5.79 -10.52 -10.80
CA ILE A 68 7.17 -10.04 -10.78
C ILE A 68 7.79 -10.15 -12.16
N SER A 69 8.50 -9.09 -12.58
CA SER A 69 9.26 -9.03 -13.83
C SER A 69 10.49 -8.15 -13.63
N GLY A 70 11.68 -8.76 -13.66
CA GLY A 70 12.90 -8.09 -13.24
C GLY A 70 12.80 -7.62 -11.79
N ASN A 71 13.18 -6.38 -11.53
CA ASN A 71 13.06 -5.75 -10.21
C ASN A 71 11.71 -5.05 -9.96
N LYS A 72 10.65 -5.44 -10.66
CA LYS A 72 9.33 -4.81 -10.52
C LYS A 72 8.25 -5.82 -10.23
N ALA A 73 7.36 -5.46 -9.29
CA ALA A 73 6.12 -6.18 -9.03
C ALA A 73 4.93 -5.34 -9.51
N TYR A 74 4.20 -5.90 -10.47
CA TYR A 74 2.94 -5.37 -11.00
C TYR A 74 1.81 -5.93 -10.17
N ILE A 75 0.99 -5.07 -9.60
CA ILE A 75 -0.06 -5.43 -8.65
C ILE A 75 -1.41 -5.16 -9.30
N SER A 76 -2.21 -6.21 -9.45
CA SER A 76 -3.58 -6.14 -9.97
C SER A 76 -4.48 -5.34 -9.04
N GLY A 77 -5.65 -4.92 -9.53
CA GLY A 77 -6.62 -4.17 -8.75
C GLY A 77 -7.10 -4.92 -7.51
N HIS A 78 -6.85 -4.38 -6.34
CA HIS A 78 -7.29 -4.88 -5.04
C HIS A 78 -8.38 -4.01 -4.47
N GLY A 79 -9.44 -4.62 -3.98
CA GLY A 79 -10.46 -3.98 -3.16
C GLY A 79 -10.19 -4.15 -1.66
N PRO A 80 -11.02 -3.51 -0.81
CA PRO A 80 -10.97 -3.70 0.64
C PRO A 80 -11.32 -5.13 1.03
N GLN A 81 -10.54 -5.71 1.96
CA GLN A 81 -10.78 -7.04 2.52
C GLN A 81 -10.84 -6.99 4.04
N ASN A 82 -11.65 -7.87 4.62
CA ASN A 82 -11.61 -8.20 6.03
C ASN A 82 -10.39 -9.10 6.33
N PRO A 83 -9.94 -9.19 7.60
CA PRO A 83 -8.80 -10.03 7.96
C PRO A 83 -8.96 -11.50 7.56
N ASP A 84 -10.18 -12.02 7.48
CA ASP A 84 -10.47 -13.39 7.08
C ASP A 84 -10.46 -13.65 5.56
N GLY A 85 -10.13 -12.63 4.76
CA GLY A 85 -10.09 -12.70 3.30
C GLY A 85 -11.42 -12.47 2.61
N SER A 86 -12.50 -12.23 3.34
CA SER A 86 -13.77 -11.83 2.74
C SER A 86 -13.73 -10.39 2.25
N VAL A 87 -14.58 -10.05 1.27
CA VAL A 87 -14.71 -8.69 0.76
C VAL A 87 -15.29 -7.79 1.86
N ALA A 88 -14.66 -6.62 2.09
CA ALA A 88 -15.14 -5.67 3.09
C ALA A 88 -16.03 -4.58 2.45
N GLY A 89 -17.12 -4.23 3.15
CA GLY A 89 -17.92 -3.05 2.85
C GLY A 89 -17.25 -1.75 3.34
N PRO A 90 -17.92 -0.60 3.17
CA PRO A 90 -19.26 -0.47 2.59
C PRO A 90 -19.27 -0.71 1.08
N PHE A 91 -20.46 -0.96 0.53
CA PHE A 91 -20.70 -1.13 -0.91
C PHE A 91 -21.54 0.02 -1.43
N GLY A 92 -21.28 0.48 -2.64
CA GLY A 92 -22.03 1.54 -3.28
C GLY A 92 -21.15 2.65 -3.85
N LYS A 93 -21.82 3.73 -4.28
CA LYS A 93 -21.17 4.89 -4.84
C LYS A 93 -20.72 5.86 -3.76
N VAL A 94 -19.54 6.44 -3.95
CA VAL A 94 -18.99 7.46 -3.06
C VAL A 94 -19.56 8.83 -3.44
N GLY A 95 -20.10 9.55 -2.44
CA GLY A 95 -20.69 10.87 -2.63
C GLY A 95 -22.06 10.85 -3.32
N GLY A 96 -22.71 9.69 -3.36
CA GLY A 96 -24.10 9.56 -3.82
C GLY A 96 -25.05 9.98 -2.71
N GLY A 97 -26.19 10.48 -3.06
CA GLY A 97 -27.26 10.90 -2.14
C GLY A 97 -28.61 10.86 -2.85
N ALA A 98 -28.66 10.26 -4.04
CA ALA A 98 -29.93 10.05 -4.74
C ALA A 98 -30.77 8.98 -4.05
N VAL A 99 -32.08 9.17 -4.05
CA VAL A 99 -33.04 8.23 -3.45
C VAL A 99 -32.84 6.81 -4.04
N GLY A 100 -32.49 5.84 -3.20
CA GLY A 100 -32.29 4.43 -3.58
C GLY A 100 -30.83 4.02 -3.87
N GLU A 101 -29.86 4.92 -3.81
CA GLU A 101 -28.44 4.59 -3.89
C GLU A 101 -27.82 4.44 -2.49
N SER A 102 -27.03 3.37 -2.29
CA SER A 102 -26.20 3.25 -1.09
C SER A 102 -25.12 4.34 -1.16
N GLU A 103 -25.22 5.31 -0.27
CA GLU A 103 -24.22 6.36 -0.15
C GLU A 103 -23.05 5.88 0.69
N VAL A 104 -21.84 5.93 0.10
CA VAL A 104 -20.59 5.76 0.82
C VAL A 104 -19.98 7.13 1.05
N SER A 105 -19.79 7.51 2.31
CA SER A 105 -19.14 8.79 2.62
C SER A 105 -17.64 8.74 2.25
N VAL A 106 -17.04 9.95 2.07
CA VAL A 106 -15.59 10.10 1.83
C VAL A 106 -14.77 9.42 2.93
N ALA A 107 -15.16 9.58 4.20
CA ALA A 107 -14.48 8.96 5.33
C ALA A 107 -14.54 7.41 5.29
N GLN A 108 -15.68 6.85 4.92
CA GLN A 108 -15.81 5.40 4.76
C GLN A 108 -14.98 4.89 3.57
N ALA A 109 -14.98 5.61 2.45
CA ALA A 109 -14.21 5.26 1.27
C ALA A 109 -12.69 5.39 1.51
N TYR A 110 -12.26 6.38 2.32
CA TYR A 110 -10.87 6.50 2.81
C TYR A 110 -10.45 5.25 3.59
N GLN A 111 -11.30 4.77 4.52
CA GLN A 111 -11.00 3.53 5.25
C GLN A 111 -10.99 2.31 4.33
N ALA A 112 -11.87 2.24 3.34
CA ALA A 112 -11.85 1.20 2.32
C ALA A 112 -10.56 1.24 1.49
N ALA A 113 -10.05 2.42 1.13
CA ALA A 113 -8.75 2.58 0.45
C ALA A 113 -7.58 2.10 1.32
N LYS A 114 -7.61 2.36 2.64
CA LYS A 114 -6.63 1.82 3.59
C LYS A 114 -6.69 0.28 3.65
N LEU A 115 -7.87 -0.31 3.69
CA LEU A 115 -8.05 -1.77 3.65
C LEU A 115 -7.57 -2.37 2.33
N ALA A 116 -7.83 -1.70 1.18
CA ALA A 116 -7.27 -2.12 -0.11
C ALA A 116 -5.72 -2.11 -0.10
N GLY A 117 -5.12 -1.15 0.58
CA GLY A 117 -3.67 -1.13 0.83
C GLY A 117 -3.18 -2.34 1.62
N LEU A 118 -3.89 -2.73 2.69
CA LEU A 118 -3.58 -3.96 3.43
C LEU A 118 -3.76 -5.22 2.57
N SER A 119 -4.75 -5.24 1.68
CA SER A 119 -4.96 -6.34 0.72
C SER A 119 -3.77 -6.48 -0.24
N ILE A 120 -3.27 -5.36 -0.77
CA ILE A 120 -2.06 -5.32 -1.61
C ILE A 120 -0.84 -5.83 -0.83
N LEU A 121 -0.62 -5.34 0.39
CA LEU A 121 0.47 -5.78 1.24
C LEU A 121 0.38 -7.27 1.56
N GLY A 122 -0.81 -7.81 1.80
CA GLY A 122 -1.04 -9.24 2.00
C GLY A 122 -0.64 -10.06 0.77
N SER A 123 -0.97 -9.59 -0.44
CA SER A 123 -0.58 -10.25 -1.69
C SER A 123 0.93 -10.17 -1.95
N LEU A 124 1.54 -9.02 -1.69
CA LEU A 124 3.00 -8.84 -1.77
C LEU A 124 3.73 -9.74 -0.77
N LYS A 125 3.25 -9.83 0.49
CA LYS A 125 3.85 -10.71 1.50
C LYS A 125 3.82 -12.18 1.08
N ARG A 126 2.74 -12.64 0.48
CA ARG A 126 2.62 -14.02 -0.02
C ARG A 126 3.58 -14.30 -1.18
N GLU A 127 3.77 -13.33 -2.08
CA GLU A 127 4.63 -13.49 -3.25
C GLU A 127 6.12 -13.33 -2.91
N LEU A 128 6.47 -12.35 -2.08
CA LEU A 128 7.86 -12.00 -1.76
C LEU A 128 8.41 -12.73 -0.52
N GLY A 129 7.54 -13.19 0.36
CA GLY A 129 7.95 -13.75 1.66
C GLY A 129 8.31 -12.68 2.71
N ASN A 130 8.74 -11.49 2.31
CA ASN A 130 9.12 -10.38 3.19
C ASN A 130 8.76 -9.04 2.54
N LEU A 131 8.08 -8.15 3.27
CA LEU A 131 7.68 -6.83 2.78
C LEU A 131 8.83 -5.83 2.72
N ASP A 132 9.94 -6.06 3.42
CA ASP A 132 11.14 -5.23 3.30
C ASP A 132 11.87 -5.42 1.97
N LEU A 133 11.50 -6.42 1.17
CA LEU A 133 11.96 -6.58 -0.21
C LEU A 133 11.35 -5.54 -1.17
N VAL A 134 10.31 -4.80 -0.75
CA VAL A 134 9.81 -3.64 -1.50
C VAL A 134 10.75 -2.46 -1.27
N THR A 135 11.48 -2.07 -2.30
CA THR A 135 12.49 -1.02 -2.29
C THR A 135 11.99 0.33 -2.80
N GLY A 136 10.77 0.39 -3.33
CA GLY A 136 10.14 1.65 -3.74
C GLY A 136 8.72 1.47 -4.24
N TRP A 137 7.84 2.38 -3.84
CA TRP A 137 6.51 2.51 -4.43
C TRP A 137 6.58 3.47 -5.61
N LEU A 138 6.39 2.98 -6.83
CA LEU A 138 6.63 3.75 -8.05
C LEU A 138 5.36 4.45 -8.54
N GLN A 139 4.28 3.70 -8.67
CA GLN A 139 3.02 4.20 -9.20
C GLN A 139 1.82 3.55 -8.52
N VAL A 140 0.79 4.35 -8.28
CA VAL A 140 -0.49 3.90 -7.74
C VAL A 140 -1.61 4.48 -8.59
N ARG A 141 -2.58 3.64 -8.97
CA ARG A 141 -3.83 4.07 -9.59
C ARG A 141 -4.99 3.68 -8.70
N GLY A 142 -5.65 4.67 -8.12
CA GLY A 142 -6.86 4.51 -7.33
C GLY A 142 -8.10 4.80 -8.16
N MET A 143 -9.02 3.86 -8.19
CA MET A 143 -10.33 3.96 -8.84
C MET A 143 -11.41 4.04 -7.78
N VAL A 144 -12.21 5.11 -7.83
CA VAL A 144 -13.31 5.36 -6.90
C VAL A 144 -14.63 5.15 -7.63
N ASN A 145 -15.51 4.33 -7.10
CA ASN A 145 -16.89 4.15 -7.60
C ASN A 145 -17.70 5.42 -7.31
N ALA A 146 -17.54 6.42 -8.16
CA ALA A 146 -18.00 7.76 -7.91
C ALA A 146 -19.47 7.97 -8.33
N ALA A 147 -20.22 8.68 -7.51
CA ALA A 147 -21.51 9.22 -7.92
C ALA A 147 -21.31 10.36 -8.96
N ALA A 148 -22.37 10.70 -9.69
CA ALA A 148 -22.33 11.79 -10.66
C ALA A 148 -21.95 13.11 -9.96
N GLY A 149 -20.94 13.81 -10.50
CA GLY A 149 -20.47 15.08 -9.94
C GLY A 149 -19.52 14.94 -8.73
N PHE A 150 -19.20 13.74 -8.27
CA PHE A 150 -18.25 13.56 -7.17
C PHE A 150 -16.82 13.88 -7.60
N THR A 151 -16.12 14.76 -6.88
CA THR A 151 -14.78 15.26 -7.23
C THR A 151 -13.69 14.95 -6.21
N GLN A 152 -14.03 14.47 -5.00
CA GLN A 152 -13.10 14.26 -3.89
C GLN A 152 -12.38 12.89 -3.97
N THR A 153 -12.07 12.41 -5.18
CA THR A 153 -11.40 11.11 -5.38
C THR A 153 -10.01 11.08 -4.73
N THR A 154 -9.30 12.21 -4.70
CA THR A 154 -8.00 12.35 -4.05
C THR A 154 -8.09 12.07 -2.55
N ASP A 155 -9.11 12.64 -1.88
CA ASP A 155 -9.30 12.49 -0.43
C ASP A 155 -9.57 11.02 -0.07
N VAL A 156 -10.32 10.32 -0.91
CA VAL A 156 -10.57 8.88 -0.78
C VAL A 156 -9.27 8.08 -0.87
N ILE A 157 -8.47 8.30 -1.92
CA ILE A 157 -7.26 7.49 -2.15
C ILE A 157 -6.11 7.88 -1.19
N ASN A 158 -6.20 9.01 -0.49
CA ASN A 158 -5.28 9.34 0.59
C ASN A 158 -5.25 8.24 1.68
N GLY A 159 -6.35 7.51 1.92
CA GLY A 159 -6.36 6.39 2.86
C GLY A 159 -5.32 5.31 2.55
N PHE A 160 -5.09 5.02 1.27
CA PHE A 160 -4.01 4.15 0.81
C PHE A 160 -2.64 4.80 0.98
N SER A 161 -2.47 6.03 0.48
CA SER A 161 -1.18 6.72 0.47
C SER A 161 -0.65 6.96 1.89
N ASP A 162 -1.52 7.35 2.82
CA ASP A 162 -1.14 7.58 4.22
C ASP A 162 -0.70 6.28 4.91
N LEU A 163 -1.35 5.14 4.61
CA LEU A 163 -0.90 3.83 5.08
C LEU A 163 0.51 3.52 4.57
N ILE A 164 0.75 3.67 3.26
CA ILE A 164 2.04 3.35 2.64
C ILE A 164 3.14 4.26 3.18
N LEU A 165 2.89 5.56 3.30
CA LEU A 165 3.86 6.51 3.87
C LEU A 165 4.15 6.22 5.34
N THR A 166 3.14 5.81 6.11
CA THR A 166 3.33 5.40 7.51
C THR A 166 4.24 4.19 7.63
N LEU A 167 4.08 3.19 6.76
CA LEU A 167 4.84 1.94 6.82
C LEU A 167 6.24 2.09 6.25
N TYR A 168 6.36 2.65 5.05
CA TYR A 168 7.61 2.69 4.27
C TYR A 168 8.39 4.00 4.43
N GLY A 169 7.76 5.04 4.97
CA GLY A 169 8.36 6.37 5.06
C GLY A 169 8.37 7.10 3.70
N PRO A 170 8.81 8.38 3.68
CA PRO A 170 8.76 9.19 2.46
C PRO A 170 9.74 8.72 1.38
N GLU A 171 10.86 8.11 1.72
CA GLU A 171 11.89 7.70 0.75
C GLU A 171 11.41 6.55 -0.13
N LEU A 172 10.77 5.53 0.44
CA LEU A 172 10.30 4.34 -0.27
C LEU A 172 8.80 4.41 -0.60
N GLY A 173 8.01 5.11 0.22
CA GLY A 173 6.55 5.14 0.12
C GLY A 173 5.99 6.25 -0.78
N MET A 174 6.77 7.31 -1.10
CA MET A 174 6.31 8.39 -1.97
C MET A 174 6.20 7.88 -3.41
N HIS A 175 4.99 7.92 -3.95
CA HIS A 175 4.67 7.34 -5.25
C HIS A 175 3.98 8.34 -6.18
N ALA A 176 4.17 8.20 -7.50
CA ALA A 176 3.33 8.85 -8.48
C ALA A 176 1.90 8.28 -8.41
N ARG A 177 0.87 9.12 -8.49
CA ARG A 177 -0.50 8.66 -8.27
C ARG A 177 -1.51 9.28 -9.24
N SER A 178 -2.48 8.44 -9.66
CA SER A 178 -3.75 8.88 -10.22
C SER A 178 -4.89 8.46 -9.30
N ALA A 179 -5.85 9.37 -9.07
CA ALA A 179 -7.08 9.10 -8.33
C ALA A 179 -8.26 9.51 -9.20
N ILE A 180 -8.99 8.53 -9.74
CA ILE A 180 -10.04 8.75 -10.75
C ILE A 180 -11.38 8.22 -10.28
N GLY A 181 -12.46 8.91 -10.66
CA GLY A 181 -13.83 8.40 -10.53
C GLY A 181 -14.16 7.47 -11.70
N VAL A 182 -14.81 6.38 -11.43
CA VAL A 182 -15.31 5.41 -12.42
C VAL A 182 -16.80 5.17 -12.26
N GLN A 183 -17.45 4.75 -13.35
CA GLN A 183 -18.90 4.53 -13.40
C GLN A 183 -19.35 3.39 -12.48
N ALA A 184 -18.57 2.32 -12.39
CA ALA A 184 -18.86 1.16 -11.54
C ALA A 184 -17.57 0.40 -11.23
N LEU A 185 -17.58 -0.31 -10.10
CA LEU A 185 -16.53 -1.26 -9.72
C LEU A 185 -17.17 -2.63 -9.43
N PRO A 186 -16.42 -3.74 -9.60
CA PRO A 186 -16.88 -5.06 -9.27
C PRO A 186 -17.49 -5.13 -7.87
N LEU A 187 -18.58 -5.90 -7.71
CA LEU A 187 -19.28 -6.12 -6.44
C LEU A 187 -19.81 -4.83 -5.78
N GLY A 188 -19.85 -3.70 -6.50
CA GLY A 188 -20.22 -2.42 -5.92
C GLY A 188 -19.18 -1.88 -4.92
N LEU A 189 -17.94 -2.33 -4.99
CA LEU A 189 -16.86 -1.82 -4.12
C LEU A 189 -16.68 -0.31 -4.26
N PRO A 190 -16.40 0.43 -3.18
CA PRO A 190 -16.21 1.87 -3.24
C PRO A 190 -14.88 2.25 -3.88
N VAL A 191 -13.86 1.39 -3.76
CA VAL A 191 -12.54 1.61 -4.31
C VAL A 191 -11.90 0.32 -4.80
N ILE A 192 -11.09 0.43 -5.85
CA ILE A 192 -10.09 -0.57 -6.26
C ILE A 192 -8.79 0.17 -6.53
N ILE A 193 -7.66 -0.42 -6.08
CA ILE A 193 -6.34 0.18 -6.22
C ILE A 193 -5.39 -0.82 -6.86
N GLU A 194 -4.65 -0.38 -7.85
CA GLU A 194 -3.53 -1.10 -8.46
C GLU A 194 -2.22 -0.34 -8.24
N ALA A 195 -1.10 -1.04 -8.27
CA ALA A 195 0.19 -0.42 -8.04
C ALA A 195 1.31 -1.07 -8.83
N LEU A 196 2.41 -0.33 -8.97
CA LEU A 196 3.70 -0.80 -9.44
C LEU A 196 4.73 -0.48 -8.36
N VAL A 197 5.48 -1.47 -7.91
CA VAL A 197 6.54 -1.31 -6.91
C VAL A 197 7.86 -1.86 -7.42
N GLU A 198 8.95 -1.31 -6.92
CA GLU A 198 10.28 -1.88 -7.09
C GLU A 198 10.57 -2.88 -5.98
N VAL A 199 11.25 -3.96 -6.31
CA VAL A 199 11.56 -5.06 -5.39
C VAL A 199 12.99 -5.53 -5.54
N SER A 200 13.57 -5.99 -4.45
CA SER A 200 14.88 -6.66 -4.40
C SER A 200 14.66 -8.17 -4.33
N VAL A 201 14.65 -8.83 -5.49
CA VAL A 201 14.47 -10.29 -5.64
C VAL A 201 15.61 -10.89 -6.41
#